data_13102aa0ad2f77854a0a470bcc124302
#
_entry.id   13102aa0ad2f77854a0a470bcc124302
#
_cell.length_a   1.000
_cell.length_b   1.000
_cell.length_c   1.000
_cell.angle_alpha   90.00
_cell.angle_beta   90.00
_cell.angle_gamma   90.00
#
_symmetry.space_group_name_H-M   'P 1'
#
loop_
_entity.id
_entity.type
_entity.pdbx_description
1 polymer ?
#
loop_
_entity_poly.entity_id
_entity_poly.type
_entity_poly.pdbx_seq_one_letter_code
_entity_poly.pdbx_strand_id
1 'polypeptide(L)'
;NGQKIWTSGADQADWMFCLVRTDFDAPKHDGISFVLFDMETPGITVKPIKLISGYSPFCETFFDNVRVPKRNLVHELNKGWTVGKRLLQHERSSIGGIGGGQKTTSIEEYALKYLGKTADGKIDNASVRDNVLAHRINDKAFSLTMQRSVDESKTGASPGALSSMFKYYGTEQN
;
A
#
# COMPACT_ATOMS: atom_id res chain seq x y z
N ASN A 1 -4.35 -26.02 -2.92
CA ASN A 1 -4.06 -25.90 -4.35
C ASN A 1 -4.57 -24.57 -4.88
N GLY A 2 -3.85 -23.93 -5.79
CA GLY A 2 -4.27 -22.69 -6.41
C GLY A 2 -3.11 -21.83 -6.90
N GLN A 3 -3.43 -20.57 -7.20
CA GLN A 3 -2.48 -19.61 -7.73
C GLN A 3 -2.82 -18.21 -7.23
N LYS A 4 -1.79 -17.41 -7.01
CA LYS A 4 -1.89 -15.96 -6.81
C LYS A 4 -0.98 -15.27 -7.82
N ILE A 5 -1.37 -14.08 -8.25
CA ILE A 5 -0.59 -13.25 -9.17
C ILE A 5 -0.42 -11.86 -8.58
N TRP A 6 0.60 -11.14 -9.03
CA TRP A 6 0.98 -9.81 -8.54
C TRP A 6 1.40 -9.80 -7.07
N THR A 7 1.95 -10.91 -6.58
CA THR A 7 2.49 -11.02 -5.23
C THR A 7 3.82 -10.29 -5.13
N SER A 8 3.79 -9.08 -4.58
CA SER A 8 4.99 -8.22 -4.45
C SER A 8 6.01 -8.88 -3.54
N GLY A 9 7.26 -9.02 -4.03
CA GLY A 9 8.39 -9.52 -3.26
C GLY A 9 8.26 -10.96 -2.76
N ALA A 10 7.39 -11.79 -3.36
CA ALA A 10 7.20 -13.17 -2.91
C ALA A 10 8.44 -14.04 -3.07
N ASP A 11 9.37 -13.66 -3.94
CA ASP A 11 10.68 -14.27 -4.14
C ASP A 11 11.69 -13.98 -3.02
N GLN A 12 11.36 -13.04 -2.13
CA GLN A 12 12.21 -12.62 -1.00
C GLN A 12 11.49 -12.76 0.35
N ALA A 13 10.20 -13.09 0.33
CA ALA A 13 9.39 -13.18 1.53
C ALA A 13 9.56 -14.54 2.23
N ASP A 14 9.76 -14.53 3.54
CA ASP A 14 9.78 -15.74 4.37
C ASP A 14 8.37 -16.27 4.64
N TRP A 15 7.37 -15.36 4.76
CA TRP A 15 5.99 -15.69 5.09
C TRP A 15 5.00 -15.02 4.18
N MET A 16 3.88 -15.70 3.96
CA MET A 16 2.75 -15.19 3.18
C MET A 16 1.45 -15.27 3.98
N PHE A 17 0.63 -14.23 3.91
CA PHE A 17 -0.78 -14.35 4.25
C PHE A 17 -1.61 -14.65 3.01
N CYS A 18 -2.65 -15.43 3.14
CA CYS A 18 -3.49 -15.80 2.02
C CYS A 18 -4.97 -15.92 2.40
N LEU A 19 -5.82 -15.32 1.60
CA LEU A 19 -7.25 -15.60 1.62
C LEU A 19 -7.49 -16.87 0.79
N VAL A 20 -8.09 -17.87 1.41
CA VAL A 20 -8.37 -19.18 0.81
C VAL A 20 -9.85 -19.54 0.93
N ARG A 21 -10.40 -20.20 -0.07
CA ARG A 21 -11.75 -20.77 -0.02
C ARG A 21 -11.72 -22.04 0.81
N THR A 22 -12.45 -22.06 1.90
CA THR A 22 -12.56 -23.22 2.81
C THR A 22 -13.95 -23.81 2.87
N ASP A 23 -14.95 -23.09 2.36
CA ASP A 23 -16.32 -23.58 2.18
C ASP A 23 -16.79 -23.15 0.78
N PHE A 24 -17.02 -24.11 -0.11
CA PHE A 24 -17.38 -23.87 -1.51
C PHE A 24 -18.88 -23.64 -1.70
N ASP A 25 -19.70 -24.06 -0.74
CA ASP A 25 -21.16 -23.96 -0.80
C ASP A 25 -21.65 -22.64 -0.16
N ALA A 26 -20.80 -21.98 0.62
CA ALA A 26 -21.13 -20.72 1.26
C ALA A 26 -21.17 -19.55 0.27
N PRO A 27 -21.98 -18.49 0.54
CA PRO A 27 -21.97 -17.25 -0.24
C PRO A 27 -20.59 -16.61 -0.29
N LYS A 28 -20.35 -15.82 -1.36
CA LYS A 28 -19.05 -15.20 -1.75
C LYS A 28 -18.00 -15.04 -0.64
N HIS A 29 -18.32 -14.35 0.45
CA HIS A 29 -17.36 -13.95 1.47
C HIS A 29 -17.40 -14.80 2.74
N ASP A 30 -18.46 -15.59 2.92
CA ASP A 30 -18.67 -16.35 4.14
C ASP A 30 -17.90 -17.69 4.18
N GLY A 31 -17.40 -18.13 3.02
CA GLY A 31 -16.59 -19.36 2.90
C GLY A 31 -15.09 -19.08 2.74
N ILE A 32 -14.59 -17.92 3.18
CA ILE A 32 -13.18 -17.52 3.03
C ILE A 32 -12.51 -17.53 4.39
N SER A 33 -11.35 -18.18 4.48
CA SER A 33 -10.46 -18.14 5.64
C SER A 33 -9.19 -17.36 5.35
N PHE A 34 -8.54 -16.86 6.40
CA PHE A 34 -7.28 -16.17 6.32
C PHE A 34 -6.19 -17.01 6.98
N VAL A 35 -5.16 -17.38 6.26
CA VAL A 35 -4.09 -18.25 6.75
C VAL A 35 -2.72 -17.63 6.56
N LEU A 36 -1.80 -17.99 7.44
CA LEU A 36 -0.39 -17.64 7.35
C LEU A 36 0.42 -18.90 7.07
N PHE A 37 1.40 -18.83 6.19
CA PHE A 37 2.29 -19.95 5.94
C PHE A 37 3.68 -19.49 5.53
N ASP A 38 4.63 -20.36 5.83
CA ASP A 38 6.03 -20.24 5.47
C ASP A 38 6.20 -20.47 3.97
N MET A 39 6.93 -19.61 3.28
CA MET A 39 7.16 -19.71 1.84
C MET A 39 8.07 -20.88 1.44
N GLU A 40 8.80 -21.46 2.40
CA GLU A 40 9.55 -22.71 2.18
C GLU A 40 8.68 -23.96 2.27
N THR A 41 7.37 -23.82 2.55
CA THR A 41 6.44 -24.97 2.62
C THR A 41 6.45 -25.75 1.30
N PRO A 42 6.63 -27.08 1.34
CA PRO A 42 6.61 -27.91 0.13
C PRO A 42 5.35 -27.71 -0.70
N GLY A 43 5.53 -27.60 -2.02
CA GLY A 43 4.44 -27.35 -2.98
C GLY A 43 4.23 -25.88 -3.33
N ILE A 44 5.00 -24.96 -2.73
CA ILE A 44 4.99 -23.53 -3.14
C ILE A 44 6.06 -23.33 -4.21
N THR A 45 5.67 -22.67 -5.29
CA THR A 45 6.59 -22.23 -6.36
C THR A 45 6.34 -20.76 -6.66
N VAL A 46 7.40 -19.97 -6.63
CA VAL A 46 7.37 -18.54 -6.94
C VAL A 46 8.03 -18.29 -8.28
N LYS A 47 7.37 -17.53 -9.16
CA LYS A 47 7.91 -17.12 -10.46
C LYS A 47 7.87 -15.61 -10.59
N PRO A 48 9.02 -14.91 -10.61
CA PRO A 48 9.07 -13.48 -10.85
C PRO A 48 8.50 -13.09 -12.22
N ILE A 49 7.70 -12.03 -12.24
CA ILE A 49 7.11 -11.46 -13.46
C ILE A 49 8.05 -10.36 -13.98
N LYS A 50 8.67 -10.58 -15.12
CA LYS A 50 9.55 -9.59 -15.74
C LYS A 50 8.73 -8.46 -16.37
N LEU A 51 8.90 -7.24 -15.85
CA LEU A 51 8.28 -6.03 -16.41
C LEU A 51 9.06 -5.52 -17.64
N ILE A 52 8.44 -4.61 -18.39
CA ILE A 52 9.06 -3.94 -19.55
C ILE A 52 10.36 -3.20 -19.18
N SER A 53 10.48 -2.74 -17.95
CA SER A 53 11.69 -2.13 -17.39
C SER A 53 12.84 -3.11 -17.18
N GLY A 54 12.59 -4.43 -17.32
CA GLY A 54 13.54 -5.50 -16.98
C GLY A 54 13.55 -5.88 -15.49
N TYR A 55 12.88 -5.12 -14.63
CA TYR A 55 12.76 -5.37 -13.20
C TYR A 55 11.59 -6.30 -12.90
N SER A 56 11.66 -7.06 -11.81
CA SER A 56 10.65 -8.09 -11.46
C SER A 56 10.18 -7.94 -10.01
N PRO A 57 9.46 -6.84 -9.64
CA PRO A 57 9.03 -6.62 -8.26
C PRO A 57 7.79 -7.44 -7.88
N PHE A 58 7.16 -8.08 -8.84
CA PHE A 58 5.95 -8.89 -8.66
C PHE A 58 6.19 -10.32 -9.08
N CYS A 59 5.46 -11.25 -8.46
CA CYS A 59 5.55 -12.67 -8.74
C CYS A 59 4.19 -13.30 -8.99
N GLU A 60 4.20 -14.43 -9.66
CA GLU A 60 3.16 -15.46 -9.59
C GLU A 60 3.56 -16.45 -8.51
N THR A 61 2.61 -16.86 -7.69
CA THR A 61 2.82 -17.86 -6.63
C THR A 61 1.86 -19.01 -6.85
N PHE A 62 2.40 -20.21 -7.01
CA PHE A 62 1.65 -21.43 -7.26
C PHE A 62 1.67 -22.31 -6.02
N PHE A 63 0.54 -22.96 -5.75
CA PHE A 63 0.36 -23.85 -4.61
C PHE A 63 -0.10 -25.22 -5.12
N ASP A 64 0.71 -26.24 -4.90
CA ASP A 64 0.39 -27.62 -5.23
C ASP A 64 0.42 -28.47 -3.95
N ASN A 65 -0.76 -28.89 -3.51
CA ASN A 65 -0.96 -29.70 -2.30
C ASN A 65 -0.30 -29.13 -1.03
N VAL A 66 -0.20 -27.81 -0.94
CA VAL A 66 0.38 -27.11 0.22
C VAL A 66 -0.45 -27.37 1.47
N ARG A 67 0.21 -27.81 2.54
CA ARG A 67 -0.41 -28.08 3.83
C ARG A 67 -0.07 -26.99 4.82
N VAL A 68 -1.09 -26.28 5.30
CA VAL A 68 -0.94 -25.21 6.31
C VAL A 68 -1.40 -25.73 7.65
N PRO A 69 -0.57 -25.62 8.73
CA PRO A 69 -0.99 -26.01 10.08
C PRO A 69 -2.23 -25.24 10.55
N LYS A 70 -3.18 -25.90 11.21
CA LYS A 70 -4.40 -25.26 11.72
C LYS A 70 -4.13 -24.06 12.66
N ARG A 71 -3.03 -24.09 13.41
CA ARG A 71 -2.60 -22.98 14.28
C ARG A 71 -2.29 -21.68 13.52
N ASN A 72 -2.06 -21.75 12.22
CA ASN A 72 -1.79 -20.61 11.35
C ASN A 72 -3.06 -20.01 10.73
N LEU A 73 -4.24 -20.53 11.11
CA LEU A 73 -5.51 -19.88 10.82
C LEU A 73 -5.62 -18.59 11.66
N VAL A 74 -5.82 -17.48 10.99
CA VAL A 74 -6.07 -16.18 11.64
C VAL A 74 -7.57 -15.99 11.82
N HIS A 75 -7.98 -15.76 13.05
CA HIS A 75 -9.40 -15.67 13.41
C HIS A 75 -10.11 -17.03 13.25
N GLU A 76 -11.40 -17.04 12.99
CA GLU A 76 -12.24 -18.24 12.85
C GLU A 76 -12.27 -18.76 11.42
N LEU A 77 -12.52 -20.05 11.27
CA LEU A 77 -12.75 -20.68 9.97
C LEU A 77 -13.91 -19.98 9.25
N ASN A 78 -13.76 -19.73 7.97
CA ASN A 78 -14.74 -19.04 7.11
C ASN A 78 -15.00 -17.55 7.46
N LYS A 79 -14.22 -16.94 8.38
CA LYS A 79 -14.33 -15.52 8.75
C LYS A 79 -13.15 -14.66 8.28
N GLY A 80 -12.32 -15.21 7.41
CA GLY A 80 -11.11 -14.53 6.91
C GLY A 80 -11.38 -13.26 6.11
N TRP A 81 -12.57 -13.11 5.51
CA TRP A 81 -12.92 -11.87 4.80
C TRP A 81 -12.96 -10.64 5.73
N THR A 82 -13.38 -10.82 6.98
CA THR A 82 -13.35 -9.76 7.99
C THR A 82 -11.93 -9.32 8.29
N VAL A 83 -10.99 -10.27 8.39
CA VAL A 83 -9.56 -10.00 8.56
C VAL A 83 -9.01 -9.25 7.36
N GLY A 84 -9.31 -9.71 6.14
CA GLY A 84 -8.88 -9.05 4.89
C GLY A 84 -9.39 -7.62 4.78
N LYS A 85 -10.67 -7.36 5.11
CA LYS A 85 -11.20 -5.98 5.13
C LYS A 85 -10.44 -5.08 6.12
N ARG A 86 -10.12 -5.60 7.30
CA ARG A 86 -9.38 -4.85 8.31
C ARG A 86 -7.95 -4.53 7.85
N LEU A 87 -7.28 -5.51 7.26
CA LEU A 87 -5.95 -5.33 6.67
C LEU A 87 -5.95 -4.22 5.62
N LEU A 88 -6.90 -4.24 4.69
CA LEU A 88 -7.01 -3.22 3.64
C LEU A 88 -7.33 -1.82 4.18
N GLN A 89 -8.01 -1.70 5.33
CA GLN A 89 -8.20 -0.41 6.00
C GLN A 89 -6.86 0.16 6.49
N HIS A 90 -6.02 -0.69 7.10
CA HIS A 90 -4.68 -0.28 7.55
C HIS A 90 -3.74 0.03 6.39
N GLU A 91 -3.79 -0.75 5.31
CA GLU A 91 -3.00 -0.48 4.11
C GLU A 91 -3.30 0.90 3.52
N ARG A 92 -4.57 1.30 3.44
CA ARG A 92 -4.94 2.65 2.94
C ARG A 92 -4.31 3.77 3.76
N SER A 93 -4.18 3.58 5.07
CA SER A 93 -3.55 4.55 5.95
C SER A 93 -2.02 4.60 5.79
N SER A 94 -1.38 3.47 5.48
CA SER A 94 0.06 3.39 5.29
C SER A 94 0.53 3.89 3.93
N ILE A 95 -0.28 3.80 2.87
CA ILE A 95 0.08 4.32 1.54
C ILE A 95 0.27 5.84 1.57
N GLY A 96 -0.51 6.57 2.38
CA GLY A 96 -0.28 8.01 2.61
C GLY A 96 1.04 8.35 3.33
N GLY A 97 1.71 7.35 3.93
CA GLY A 97 2.99 7.51 4.63
C GLY A 97 4.22 6.98 3.89
N ILE A 98 4.04 6.27 2.77
CA ILE A 98 5.14 5.61 2.02
C ILE A 98 6.09 6.62 1.35
N GLY A 99 5.71 7.89 1.19
CA GLY A 99 6.61 8.95 0.70
C GLY A 99 7.56 9.57 1.74
N GLY A 100 7.44 9.22 3.03
CA GLY A 100 8.12 9.92 4.14
C GLY A 100 9.55 9.49 4.50
N GLY A 101 10.16 8.53 3.80
CA GLY A 101 11.41 7.89 4.25
C GLY A 101 12.71 8.33 3.57
N GLN A 102 12.68 8.93 2.41
CA GLN A 102 13.87 9.48 1.75
C GLN A 102 13.73 11.00 1.63
N LYS A 103 14.80 11.73 1.92
CA LYS A 103 14.93 13.13 1.52
C LYS A 103 14.91 13.19 -0.02
N THR A 104 13.70 13.20 -0.57
CA THR A 104 13.55 13.53 -1.99
C THR A 104 13.83 15.00 -2.15
N THR A 105 14.62 15.35 -3.15
CA THR A 105 14.85 16.74 -3.58
C THR A 105 13.50 17.42 -3.74
N SER A 106 13.28 18.57 -3.12
CA SER A 106 11.99 19.25 -3.19
C SER A 106 11.68 19.72 -4.61
N ILE A 107 10.38 19.85 -4.95
CA ILE A 107 9.96 20.42 -6.24
C ILE A 107 10.58 21.78 -6.48
N GLU A 108 10.76 22.57 -5.41
CA GLU A 108 11.46 23.87 -5.46
C GLU A 108 12.93 23.74 -5.88
N GLU A 109 13.63 22.80 -5.28
CA GLU A 109 15.04 22.54 -5.62
C GLU A 109 15.18 22.10 -7.07
N TYR A 110 14.28 21.25 -7.56
CA TYR A 110 14.24 20.90 -8.98
C TYR A 110 13.93 22.10 -9.86
N ALA A 111 12.93 22.91 -9.52
CA ALA A 111 12.59 24.11 -10.30
C ALA A 111 13.76 25.10 -10.34
N LEU A 112 14.42 25.34 -9.21
CA LEU A 112 15.61 26.20 -9.15
C LEU A 112 16.79 25.66 -9.97
N LYS A 113 16.96 24.34 -10.00
CA LYS A 113 18.02 23.67 -10.76
C LYS A 113 17.83 23.79 -12.26
N TYR A 114 16.60 23.64 -12.76
CA TYR A 114 16.31 23.57 -14.20
C TYR A 114 15.89 24.90 -14.81
N LEU A 115 15.30 25.81 -14.04
CA LEU A 115 14.79 27.10 -14.51
C LEU A 115 15.69 28.29 -14.08
N GLY A 116 16.60 28.07 -13.14
CA GLY A 116 17.44 29.11 -12.61
C GLY A 116 16.81 29.96 -11.52
N LYS A 117 17.56 31.00 -11.10
CA LYS A 117 17.19 31.95 -10.05
C LYS A 117 17.19 33.37 -10.58
N THR A 118 16.18 34.14 -10.18
CA THR A 118 16.18 35.59 -10.30
C THR A 118 17.23 36.22 -9.37
N ALA A 119 17.52 37.50 -9.53
CA ALA A 119 18.48 38.23 -8.67
C ALA A 119 18.09 38.21 -7.18
N ASP A 120 16.79 38.13 -6.87
CA ASP A 120 16.24 38.00 -5.50
C ASP A 120 16.06 36.54 -5.05
N GLY A 121 16.66 35.58 -5.77
CA GLY A 121 16.76 34.17 -5.38
C GLY A 121 15.51 33.33 -5.61
N LYS A 122 14.49 33.87 -6.30
CA LYS A 122 13.24 33.14 -6.62
C LYS A 122 13.42 32.31 -7.89
N ILE A 123 12.54 31.31 -8.08
CA ILE A 123 12.45 30.54 -9.34
C ILE A 123 12.21 31.50 -10.50
N ASP A 124 13.07 31.44 -11.54
CA ASP A 124 13.00 32.33 -12.70
C ASP A 124 11.93 31.91 -13.72
N ASN A 125 10.73 31.72 -13.21
CA ASN A 125 9.49 31.49 -13.95
C ASN A 125 8.30 31.74 -13.02
N ALA A 126 7.52 32.80 -13.27
CA ALA A 126 6.43 33.20 -12.41
C ALA A 126 5.32 32.13 -12.31
N SER A 127 4.95 31.51 -13.44
CA SER A 127 3.89 30.49 -13.46
C SER A 127 4.30 29.22 -12.67
N VAL A 128 5.54 28.76 -12.85
CA VAL A 128 6.04 27.60 -12.08
C VAL A 128 6.14 27.95 -10.60
N ARG A 129 6.56 29.15 -10.25
CA ARG A 129 6.60 29.61 -8.86
C ARG A 129 5.24 29.57 -8.19
N ASP A 130 4.19 30.06 -8.88
CA ASP A 130 2.82 30.03 -8.37
C ASP A 130 2.31 28.59 -8.20
N ASN A 131 2.59 27.71 -9.15
CA ASN A 131 2.24 26.29 -9.05
C ASN A 131 2.95 25.60 -7.90
N VAL A 132 4.24 25.86 -7.69
CA VAL A 132 5.00 25.33 -6.54
C VAL A 132 4.42 25.81 -5.22
N LEU A 133 4.04 27.08 -5.12
CA LEU A 133 3.40 27.62 -3.92
C LEU A 133 2.03 26.98 -3.67
N ALA A 134 1.21 26.82 -4.69
CA ALA A 134 -0.09 26.14 -4.58
C ALA A 134 0.08 24.70 -4.13
N HIS A 135 1.04 23.98 -4.70
CA HIS A 135 1.35 22.60 -4.28
C HIS A 135 1.78 22.55 -2.80
N ARG A 136 2.65 23.44 -2.34
CA ARG A 136 3.07 23.50 -0.93
C ARG A 136 1.92 23.77 0.04
N ILE A 137 1.02 24.67 -0.33
CA ILE A 137 -0.19 24.97 0.47
C ILE A 137 -1.05 23.72 0.60
N ASN A 138 -1.28 23.02 -0.51
CA ASN A 138 -2.07 21.79 -0.55
C ASN A 138 -1.42 20.66 0.25
N ASP A 139 -0.11 20.45 0.09
CA ASP A 139 0.66 19.45 0.84
C ASP A 139 0.58 19.72 2.36
N LYS A 140 0.74 20.98 2.77
CA LYS A 140 0.61 21.36 4.17
C LYS A 140 -0.80 21.12 4.71
N ALA A 141 -1.83 21.50 3.98
CA ALA A 141 -3.22 21.25 4.36
C ALA A 141 -3.52 19.75 4.47
N PHE A 142 -3.00 18.94 3.54
CA PHE A 142 -3.12 17.49 3.55
C PHE A 142 -2.43 16.88 4.77
N SER A 143 -1.18 17.26 5.04
CA SER A 143 -0.43 16.75 6.19
C SER A 143 -1.10 17.09 7.52
N LEU A 144 -1.65 18.29 7.68
CA LEU A 144 -2.41 18.69 8.86
C LEU A 144 -3.73 17.91 9.01
N THR A 145 -4.38 17.60 7.90
CA THR A 145 -5.61 16.79 7.88
C THR A 145 -5.33 15.34 8.28
N MET A 146 -4.21 14.78 7.81
CA MET A 146 -3.75 13.46 8.26
C MET A 146 -3.43 13.45 9.74
N GLN A 147 -2.71 14.47 10.25
CA GLN A 147 -2.39 14.59 11.67
C GLN A 147 -3.66 14.66 12.52
N ARG A 148 -4.63 15.48 12.12
CA ARG A 148 -5.93 15.55 12.80
C ARG A 148 -6.62 14.20 12.86
N SER A 149 -6.63 13.44 11.77
CA SER A 149 -7.24 12.10 11.74
C SER A 149 -6.56 11.12 12.68
N VAL A 150 -5.22 11.20 12.81
CA VAL A 150 -4.46 10.41 13.79
C VAL A 150 -4.85 10.78 15.21
N ASP A 151 -4.97 12.09 15.50
CA ASP A 151 -5.32 12.56 16.84
C ASP A 151 -6.77 12.19 17.21
N GLU A 152 -7.71 12.31 16.27
CA GLU A 152 -9.09 11.86 16.46
C GLU A 152 -9.17 10.34 16.69
N SER A 153 -8.33 9.54 16.03
CA SER A 153 -8.31 8.08 16.23
C SER A 153 -7.87 7.65 17.64
N LYS A 154 -7.04 8.46 18.31
CA LYS A 154 -6.63 8.23 19.71
C LYS A 154 -7.81 8.38 20.69
N THR A 155 -8.84 9.12 20.32
CA THR A 155 -10.08 9.30 21.10
C THR A 155 -11.16 8.28 20.74
N GLY A 156 -10.84 7.27 19.90
CA GLY A 156 -11.76 6.20 19.50
C GLY A 156 -12.58 6.51 18.25
N ALA A 157 -12.37 7.65 17.60
CA ALA A 157 -13.04 7.94 16.33
C ALA A 157 -12.47 7.05 15.22
N SER A 158 -13.36 6.49 14.39
CA SER A 158 -12.94 5.73 13.20
C SER A 158 -12.65 6.68 12.04
N PRO A 159 -11.52 6.53 11.33
CA PRO A 159 -11.20 7.38 10.18
C PRO A 159 -12.21 7.27 9.02
N GLY A 160 -13.08 6.25 9.01
CA GLY A 160 -14.19 6.11 8.07
C GLY A 160 -13.81 6.41 6.61
N ALA A 161 -14.59 7.30 5.97
CA ALA A 161 -14.37 7.72 4.58
C ALA A 161 -13.08 8.51 4.36
N LEU A 162 -12.50 9.12 5.40
CA LEU A 162 -11.25 9.89 5.32
C LEU A 162 -10.08 9.05 4.80
N SER A 163 -10.02 7.75 5.14
CA SER A 163 -8.97 6.85 4.65
C SER A 163 -8.95 6.73 3.12
N SER A 164 -10.14 6.77 2.49
CA SER A 164 -10.25 6.74 1.01
C SER A 164 -9.84 8.08 0.39
N MET A 165 -10.19 9.20 1.03
CA MET A 165 -9.74 10.52 0.63
C MET A 165 -8.22 10.64 0.72
N PHE A 166 -7.60 10.14 1.77
CA PHE A 166 -6.14 10.17 1.91
C PHE A 166 -5.43 9.41 0.79
N LYS A 167 -5.94 8.24 0.42
CA LYS A 167 -5.38 7.49 -0.70
C LYS A 167 -5.51 8.27 -2.00
N TYR A 168 -6.70 8.74 -2.33
CA TYR A 168 -6.97 9.48 -3.57
C TYR A 168 -6.12 10.76 -3.65
N TYR A 169 -6.27 11.63 -2.66
CA TYR A 169 -5.61 12.94 -2.67
C TYR A 169 -4.10 12.84 -2.55
N GLY A 170 -3.59 11.93 -1.70
CA GLY A 170 -2.15 11.72 -1.54
C GLY A 170 -1.46 11.19 -2.80
N THR A 171 -2.15 10.38 -3.61
CA THR A 171 -1.60 9.92 -4.91
C THR A 171 -1.63 10.98 -5.98
N GLU A 172 -2.57 11.93 -5.94
CA GLU A 172 -2.62 13.08 -6.86
C GLU A 172 -1.58 14.16 -6.50
N GLN A 173 -1.12 14.22 -5.25
CA GLN A 173 -0.08 15.16 -4.80
C GLN A 173 1.35 14.71 -5.12
N ASN A 174 1.59 13.42 -5.39
CA ASN A 174 2.87 12.87 -5.81
C ASN A 174 3.06 13.02 -7.32
#